data_0a0aab5180110dff858744746def42d8
#
_entry.id   0a0aab5180110dff858744746def42d8
#
_cell.length_a   1.000
_cell.length_b   1.000
_cell.length_c   1.000
_cell.angle_alpha   90.00
_cell.angle_beta   90.00
_cell.angle_gamma   90.00
#
_symmetry.space_group_name_H-M   'P 1'
#
loop_
_entity.id
_entity.type
_entity.pdbx_description
1 polymer ?
#
loop_
_entity_poly.entity_id
_entity_poly.type
_entity_poly.pdbx_seq_one_letter_code
_entity_poly.pdbx_strand_id
1 'polypeptide(L)'
;SDLTTTEVYDYLRLLYARAGDAYSYLSGEKMVKYTEEQILDLILKDYKGKRIYILAPLVRGRKGHYKELFEQVRKKGYLYVRVDGEVREALPGMKLDRYKNHDVEVVIDKLVVADKDDTRLKNSVATAMRQGDGLLMILDAQTDSVRHYSKRLMCPVTGLSYREPAPHNFSFNSPQGACPKCKGLGVVSQIDIDKVIPDRELSIAGGAIAPLGKAKNSMIFWQITALLEKYEATLKTPVKELPEDA
;
A
#
# COMPACT_ATOMS: atom_id res chain seq x y z
N SER A 1 17.03 -6.70 -36.77
CA SER A 1 15.93 -5.82 -36.26
C SER A 1 15.77 -5.89 -34.74
N ASP A 2 16.16 -7.01 -34.10
CA ASP A 2 15.97 -7.21 -32.66
C ASP A 2 16.95 -6.41 -31.79
N LEU A 3 18.18 -6.17 -32.27
CA LEU A 3 19.20 -5.37 -31.59
C LEU A 3 18.75 -3.91 -31.38
N THR A 4 18.15 -3.29 -32.41
CA THR A 4 17.70 -1.89 -32.36
C THR A 4 16.57 -1.70 -31.36
N THR A 5 15.66 -2.65 -31.25
CA THR A 5 14.56 -2.62 -30.27
C THR A 5 15.10 -2.71 -28.84
N THR A 6 16.11 -3.53 -28.59
CA THR A 6 16.73 -3.69 -27.28
C THR A 6 17.49 -2.41 -26.86
N GLU A 7 18.21 -1.78 -27.76
CA GLU A 7 18.91 -0.51 -27.48
C GLU A 7 17.93 0.62 -27.15
N VAL A 8 16.88 0.81 -27.97
CA VAL A 8 15.83 1.80 -27.70
C VAL A 8 15.19 1.56 -26.33
N TYR A 9 14.93 0.33 -25.99
CA TYR A 9 14.35 -0.04 -24.69
C TYR A 9 15.28 0.35 -23.53
N ASP A 10 16.58 0.13 -23.66
CA ASP A 10 17.58 0.50 -22.65
C ASP A 10 17.64 2.02 -22.45
N TYR A 11 17.57 2.79 -23.53
CA TYR A 11 17.49 4.26 -23.46
C TYR A 11 16.18 4.71 -22.80
N LEU A 12 15.05 4.10 -23.13
CA LEU A 12 13.76 4.43 -22.53
C LEU A 12 13.75 4.16 -21.02
N ARG A 13 14.29 3.03 -20.57
CA ARG A 13 14.40 2.74 -19.12
C ARG A 13 15.21 3.81 -18.38
N LEU A 14 16.33 4.25 -18.98
CA LEU A 14 17.17 5.29 -18.43
C LEU A 14 16.44 6.64 -18.42
N LEU A 15 15.76 6.99 -19.51
CA LEU A 15 15.00 8.23 -19.66
C LEU A 15 13.90 8.32 -18.58
N TYR A 16 13.06 7.27 -18.44
CA TYR A 16 12.00 7.25 -17.44
C TYR A 16 12.55 7.30 -16.00
N ALA A 17 13.67 6.63 -15.74
CA ALA A 17 14.29 6.64 -14.43
C ALA A 17 14.88 8.01 -14.06
N ARG A 18 15.31 8.81 -15.04
CA ARG A 18 16.01 10.10 -14.81
C ARG A 18 15.16 11.33 -14.99
N ALA A 19 14.22 11.30 -15.93
CA ALA A 19 13.43 12.44 -16.36
C ALA A 19 11.91 12.19 -16.35
N GLY A 20 11.46 10.98 -16.01
CA GLY A 20 10.05 10.65 -15.93
C GLY A 20 9.37 11.28 -14.71
N ASP A 21 8.15 11.76 -14.90
CA ASP A 21 7.28 12.18 -13.82
C ASP A 21 6.53 10.96 -13.26
N ALA A 22 6.50 10.82 -11.94
CA ALA A 22 5.73 9.77 -11.28
C ALA A 22 4.37 10.31 -10.82
N TYR A 23 3.34 9.48 -10.96
CA TYR A 23 1.99 9.78 -10.54
C TYR A 23 1.48 8.73 -9.56
N SER A 24 0.66 9.16 -8.60
CA SER A 24 0.01 8.27 -7.65
C SER A 24 -1.06 7.42 -8.36
N TYR A 25 -0.98 6.11 -8.25
CA TYR A 25 -2.01 5.22 -8.78
C TYR A 25 -3.34 5.29 -8.01
N LEU A 26 -3.33 5.88 -6.80
CA LEU A 26 -4.54 6.05 -5.98
C LEU A 26 -5.31 7.33 -6.32
N SER A 27 -4.61 8.45 -6.56
CA SER A 27 -5.22 9.76 -6.74
C SER A 27 -5.03 10.35 -8.14
N GLY A 28 -4.10 9.81 -8.94
CA GLY A 28 -3.68 10.42 -10.20
C GLY A 28 -2.81 11.67 -10.05
N GLU A 29 -2.56 12.12 -8.81
CA GLU A 29 -1.74 13.29 -8.53
C GLU A 29 -0.26 13.04 -8.79
N LYS A 30 0.43 14.09 -9.28
CA LYS A 30 1.88 14.04 -9.49
C LYS A 30 2.60 13.87 -8.15
N MET A 31 3.52 12.93 -8.11
CA MET A 31 4.38 12.70 -6.95
C MET A 31 5.44 13.82 -6.87
N VAL A 32 5.68 14.30 -5.67
CA VAL A 32 6.61 15.39 -5.40
C VAL A 32 7.57 15.04 -4.28
N LYS A 33 8.74 15.64 -4.31
CA LYS A 33 9.69 15.67 -3.20
C LYS A 33 10.09 17.12 -2.94
N TYR A 34 10.28 17.45 -1.68
CA TYR A 34 10.56 18.81 -1.26
C TYR A 34 11.83 18.88 -0.42
N THR A 35 12.56 19.99 -0.52
CA THR A 35 13.56 20.38 0.48
C THR A 35 12.85 20.95 1.72
N GLU A 36 13.55 21.03 2.86
CA GLU A 36 12.99 21.64 4.08
C GLU A 36 12.58 23.10 3.84
N GLU A 37 13.36 23.86 3.06
CA GLU A 37 13.04 25.23 2.71
C GLU A 37 11.75 25.33 1.90
N GLN A 38 11.59 24.47 0.89
CA GLN A 38 10.35 24.40 0.12
C GLN A 38 9.14 24.03 0.97
N ILE A 39 9.30 23.11 1.94
CA ILE A 39 8.25 22.76 2.87
C ILE A 39 7.86 23.95 3.74
N LEU A 40 8.83 24.69 4.28
CA LEU A 40 8.59 25.89 5.07
C LEU A 40 7.86 26.96 4.26
N ASP A 41 8.28 27.22 3.03
CA ASP A 41 7.64 28.19 2.14
C ASP A 41 6.18 27.81 1.83
N LEU A 42 5.92 26.52 1.59
CA LEU A 42 4.57 26.01 1.34
C LEU A 42 3.70 26.15 2.59
N ILE A 43 4.20 25.82 3.78
CA ILE A 43 3.46 25.97 5.04
C ILE A 43 3.11 27.44 5.28
N LEU A 44 4.07 28.34 5.09
CA LEU A 44 3.85 29.78 5.23
C LEU A 44 2.84 30.32 4.23
N LYS A 45 2.85 29.82 3.00
CA LYS A 45 1.90 30.22 1.96
C LYS A 45 0.48 29.73 2.23
N ASP A 46 0.34 28.44 2.55
CA ASP A 46 -0.97 27.76 2.56
C ASP A 46 -1.68 27.86 3.92
N TYR A 47 -0.92 28.10 5.01
CA TYR A 47 -1.43 28.07 6.38
C TYR A 47 -1.21 29.38 7.17
N LYS A 48 -0.80 30.47 6.54
CA LYS A 48 -0.61 31.76 7.24
C LYS A 48 -1.86 32.15 8.02
N GLY A 49 -1.68 32.44 9.32
CA GLY A 49 -2.74 32.79 10.26
C GLY A 49 -3.60 31.61 10.75
N LYS A 50 -3.38 30.40 10.25
CA LYS A 50 -4.12 29.21 10.65
C LYS A 50 -3.44 28.49 11.79
N ARG A 51 -4.25 27.81 12.62
CA ARG A 51 -3.75 26.86 13.62
C ARG A 51 -3.50 25.53 12.96
N ILE A 52 -2.28 25.03 13.09
CA ILE A 52 -1.87 23.74 12.53
C ILE A 52 -1.26 22.84 13.60
N TYR A 53 -1.33 21.54 13.35
CA TYR A 53 -0.55 20.53 14.08
C TYR A 53 0.51 19.99 13.12
N ILE A 54 1.75 19.99 13.59
CA ILE A 54 2.88 19.41 12.87
C ILE A 54 3.06 17.98 13.38
N LEU A 55 2.89 17.02 12.49
CA LEU A 55 2.89 15.60 12.81
C LEU A 55 4.07 14.90 12.15
N ALA A 56 4.61 13.89 12.82
CA ALA A 56 5.59 12.97 12.24
C ALA A 56 5.01 11.55 12.20
N PRO A 57 4.86 10.94 11.03
CA PRO A 57 4.35 9.57 10.92
C PRO A 57 5.38 8.58 11.46
N LEU A 58 4.94 7.70 12.38
CA LEU A 58 5.76 6.64 12.98
C LEU A 58 5.34 5.26 12.48
N VAL A 59 4.05 5.04 12.27
CA VAL A 59 3.47 3.79 11.76
C VAL A 59 2.47 4.11 10.67
N ARG A 60 2.46 3.33 9.60
CA ARG A 60 1.54 3.49 8.47
C ARG A 60 0.97 2.15 8.06
N GLY A 61 -0.32 1.95 8.29
CA GLY A 61 -1.09 0.79 7.85
C GLY A 61 -0.56 -0.56 8.34
N ARG A 62 -0.05 -0.65 9.57
CA ARG A 62 0.54 -1.89 10.10
C ARG A 62 -0.16 -2.37 11.35
N LYS A 63 -0.29 -3.70 11.46
CA LYS A 63 -0.82 -4.35 12.66
C LYS A 63 0.17 -4.26 13.82
N GLY A 64 -0.35 -4.11 15.04
CA GLY A 64 0.47 -4.09 16.24
C GLY A 64 -0.21 -3.37 17.39
N HIS A 65 0.18 -3.67 18.64
CA HIS A 65 -0.36 -2.98 19.82
C HIS A 65 0.38 -1.69 20.19
N TYR A 66 1.59 -1.49 19.66
CA TYR A 66 2.44 -0.29 19.75
C TYR A 66 2.70 0.27 21.16
N LYS A 67 2.56 -0.53 22.23
CA LYS A 67 2.77 -0.10 23.62
C LYS A 67 4.15 0.51 23.81
N GLU A 68 5.20 -0.15 23.34
CA GLU A 68 6.59 0.32 23.45
C GLU A 68 6.83 1.63 22.67
N LEU A 69 6.18 1.79 21.51
CA LEU A 69 6.25 3.01 20.72
C LEU A 69 5.65 4.19 21.49
N PHE A 70 4.49 4.03 22.10
CA PHE A 70 3.89 5.10 22.92
C PHE A 70 4.72 5.45 24.14
N GLU A 71 5.34 4.47 24.80
CA GLU A 71 6.28 4.73 25.90
C GLU A 71 7.54 5.50 25.42
N GLN A 72 8.07 5.18 24.24
CA GLN A 72 9.18 5.93 23.64
C GLN A 72 8.79 7.37 23.30
N VAL A 73 7.60 7.58 22.71
CA VAL A 73 7.05 8.90 22.41
C VAL A 73 6.98 9.75 23.68
N ARG A 74 6.44 9.19 24.77
CA ARG A 74 6.34 9.84 26.08
C ARG A 74 7.72 10.15 26.70
N LYS A 75 8.66 9.22 26.64
CA LYS A 75 10.04 9.40 27.11
C LYS A 75 10.76 10.54 26.38
N LYS A 76 10.42 10.79 25.12
CA LYS A 76 10.92 11.92 24.33
C LYS A 76 10.21 13.25 24.66
N GLY A 77 9.22 13.25 25.56
CA GLY A 77 8.50 14.45 26.00
C GLY A 77 7.30 14.83 25.14
N TYR A 78 6.88 14.00 24.18
CA TYR A 78 5.68 14.28 23.39
C TYR A 78 4.42 13.89 24.16
N LEU A 79 3.44 14.79 24.20
CA LEU A 79 2.22 14.60 24.98
C LEU A 79 1.06 14.05 24.16
N TYR A 80 1.08 14.22 22.83
CA TYR A 80 -0.03 13.88 21.96
C TYR A 80 0.44 13.01 20.79
N VAL A 81 -0.45 12.10 20.41
CA VAL A 81 -0.36 11.29 19.20
C VAL A 81 -1.64 11.42 18.41
N ARG A 82 -1.57 11.17 17.10
CA ARG A 82 -2.74 10.98 16.26
C ARG A 82 -2.78 9.50 15.89
N VAL A 83 -3.87 8.82 16.17
CA VAL A 83 -4.05 7.39 15.93
C VAL A 83 -5.29 7.21 15.08
N ASP A 84 -5.14 6.59 13.92
CA ASP A 84 -6.24 6.29 12.98
C ASP A 84 -7.10 7.53 12.68
N GLY A 85 -6.44 8.70 12.57
CA GLY A 85 -7.09 9.98 12.28
C GLY A 85 -7.49 10.81 13.50
N GLU A 86 -7.44 10.28 14.72
CA GLU A 86 -7.85 10.98 15.93
C GLU A 86 -6.66 11.43 16.79
N VAL A 87 -6.61 12.71 17.12
CA VAL A 87 -5.61 13.25 18.05
C VAL A 87 -6.03 12.93 19.50
N ARG A 88 -5.14 12.27 20.22
CA ARG A 88 -5.36 11.88 21.64
C ARG A 88 -4.08 12.03 22.47
N GLU A 89 -4.24 12.10 23.78
CA GLU A 89 -3.12 12.14 24.69
C GLU A 89 -2.38 10.81 24.74
N ALA A 90 -1.04 10.86 24.78
CA ALA A 90 -0.20 9.67 24.91
C ALA A 90 -0.13 9.26 26.38
N LEU A 91 -1.09 8.45 26.82
CA LEU A 91 -1.20 8.02 28.22
C LEU A 91 -0.24 6.85 28.55
N PRO A 92 0.15 6.70 29.84
CA PRO A 92 0.90 5.54 30.30
C PRO A 92 0.17 4.24 30.02
N GLY A 93 0.91 3.25 29.49
CA GLY A 93 0.32 1.92 29.20
C GLY A 93 -0.62 1.88 27.99
N MET A 94 -0.71 2.96 27.20
CA MET A 94 -1.50 3.02 25.97
C MET A 94 -1.12 1.88 25.03
N LYS A 95 -2.14 1.22 24.46
CA LYS A 95 -1.98 0.13 23.48
C LYS A 95 -3.15 0.12 22.52
N LEU A 96 -2.91 -0.37 21.31
CA LEU A 96 -3.91 -0.53 20.26
C LEU A 96 -4.28 -2.01 20.06
N ASP A 97 -5.32 -2.25 19.25
CA ASP A 97 -5.71 -3.60 18.85
C ASP A 97 -4.65 -4.22 17.94
N ARG A 98 -3.97 -5.27 18.42
CA ARG A 98 -2.85 -5.91 17.70
C ARG A 98 -3.24 -6.55 16.36
N TYR A 99 -4.51 -6.78 16.11
CA TYR A 99 -5.02 -7.46 14.91
C TYR A 99 -5.47 -6.50 13.81
N LYS A 100 -5.63 -5.22 14.14
CA LYS A 100 -6.01 -4.16 13.19
C LYS A 100 -4.80 -3.43 12.65
N ASN A 101 -4.92 -2.92 11.42
CA ASN A 101 -3.95 -1.99 10.87
C ASN A 101 -4.15 -0.62 11.51
N HIS A 102 -3.07 0.04 11.86
CA HIS A 102 -3.08 1.35 12.48
C HIS A 102 -2.14 2.32 11.77
N ASP A 103 -2.54 3.58 11.76
CA ASP A 103 -1.70 4.72 11.46
C ASP A 103 -1.41 5.46 12.77
N VAL A 104 -0.14 5.73 13.05
CA VAL A 104 0.28 6.44 14.26
C VAL A 104 1.24 7.56 13.89
N GLU A 105 0.86 8.78 14.22
CA GLU A 105 1.69 9.97 14.08
C GLU A 105 1.93 10.58 15.48
N VAL A 106 3.14 11.08 15.70
CA VAL A 106 3.42 11.90 16.89
C VAL A 106 3.16 13.37 16.60
N VAL A 107 2.50 14.05 17.50
CA VAL A 107 2.30 15.52 17.43
C VAL A 107 3.56 16.19 17.93
N ILE A 108 4.32 16.78 17.00
CA ILE A 108 5.56 17.48 17.30
C ILE A 108 5.28 18.85 17.89
N ASP A 109 4.35 19.60 17.29
CA ASP A 109 3.97 20.92 17.74
C ASP A 109 2.54 21.28 17.34
N LYS A 110 1.95 22.23 18.07
CA LYS A 110 0.65 22.86 17.79
C LYS A 110 0.87 24.37 17.82
N LEU A 111 0.79 25.02 16.68
CA LEU A 111 1.07 26.44 16.58
C LEU A 111 0.14 27.16 15.58
N VAL A 112 0.12 28.49 15.67
CA VAL A 112 -0.47 29.35 14.65
C VAL A 112 0.66 29.83 13.75
N VAL A 113 0.52 29.66 12.44
CA VAL A 113 1.55 30.04 11.47
C VAL A 113 1.58 31.57 11.38
N ALA A 114 2.67 32.20 11.81
CA ALA A 114 2.86 33.65 11.79
C ALA A 114 3.65 34.10 10.52
N ASP A 115 4.85 34.57 10.67
CA ASP A 115 5.68 35.10 9.59
C ASP A 115 6.90 34.23 9.28
N LYS A 116 7.62 34.56 8.18
CA LYS A 116 8.76 33.79 7.65
C LYS A 116 9.87 33.50 8.65
N ASP A 117 10.09 34.35 9.63
CA ASP A 117 11.20 34.22 10.58
C ASP A 117 10.81 33.51 11.88
N ASP A 118 9.72 32.76 11.88
CA ASP A 118 9.32 31.95 13.02
C ASP A 118 10.30 30.78 13.22
N THR A 119 11.27 31.02 14.14
CA THR A 119 12.25 30.01 14.53
C THR A 119 11.58 28.75 15.13
N ARG A 120 10.42 28.91 15.77
CA ARG A 120 9.65 27.78 16.31
C ARG A 120 9.13 26.88 15.21
N LEU A 121 8.55 27.47 14.15
CA LEU A 121 8.08 26.71 12.98
C LEU A 121 9.23 25.94 12.31
N LYS A 122 10.38 26.60 12.09
CA LYS A 122 11.58 25.98 11.50
C LYS A 122 12.05 24.78 12.33
N ASN A 123 12.18 24.95 13.64
CA ASN A 123 12.62 23.88 14.56
C ASN A 123 11.62 22.72 14.60
N SER A 124 10.32 23.02 14.60
CA SER A 124 9.27 22.01 14.63
C SER A 124 9.21 21.21 13.33
N VAL A 125 9.37 21.86 12.17
CA VAL A 125 9.48 21.18 10.86
C VAL A 125 10.72 20.29 10.81
N ALA A 126 11.89 20.80 11.19
CA ALA A 126 13.13 20.01 11.22
C ALA A 126 13.02 18.80 12.18
N THR A 127 12.38 18.98 13.32
CA THR A 127 12.15 17.91 14.29
C THR A 127 11.18 16.87 13.73
N ALA A 128 10.07 17.29 13.10
CA ALA A 128 9.11 16.39 12.47
C ALA A 128 9.76 15.57 11.35
N MET A 129 10.53 16.21 10.48
CA MET A 129 11.29 15.54 9.42
C MET A 129 12.26 14.48 9.95
N ARG A 130 12.93 14.77 11.06
CA ARG A 130 13.86 13.83 11.72
C ARG A 130 13.12 12.65 12.35
N GLN A 131 12.00 12.90 13.07
CA GLN A 131 11.21 11.84 13.71
C GLN A 131 10.45 10.97 12.69
N GLY A 132 9.99 11.56 11.59
CA GLY A 132 9.24 10.90 10.51
C GLY A 132 10.12 10.34 9.39
N ASP A 133 11.45 10.26 9.58
CA ASP A 133 12.39 9.76 8.56
C ASP A 133 12.24 10.46 7.19
N GLY A 134 12.20 11.78 7.21
CA GLY A 134 12.04 12.61 6.02
C GLY A 134 10.58 12.84 5.60
N LEU A 135 9.63 12.47 6.44
CA LEU A 135 8.20 12.68 6.24
C LEU A 135 7.64 13.57 7.34
N LEU A 136 6.76 14.49 6.98
CA LEU A 136 5.92 15.20 7.92
C LEU A 136 4.50 15.38 7.37
N MET A 137 3.56 15.61 8.27
CA MET A 137 2.18 15.91 7.93
C MET A 137 1.77 17.21 8.62
N ILE A 138 1.00 18.03 7.94
CA ILE A 138 0.34 19.21 8.50
C ILE A 138 -1.15 18.91 8.58
N LEU A 139 -1.69 19.01 9.78
CA LEU A 139 -3.12 18.94 10.05
C LEU A 139 -3.63 20.36 10.29
N ASP A 140 -4.56 20.81 9.46
CA ASP A 140 -5.29 22.06 9.67
C ASP A 140 -6.33 21.84 10.78
N ALA A 141 -6.18 22.56 11.91
CA ALA A 141 -7.04 22.35 13.07
C ALA A 141 -8.48 22.81 12.87
N GLN A 142 -8.80 23.57 11.81
CA GLN A 142 -10.16 24.04 11.52
C GLN A 142 -10.91 23.10 10.58
N THR A 143 -10.22 22.57 9.58
CA THR A 143 -10.82 21.75 8.51
C THR A 143 -10.60 20.26 8.70
N ASP A 144 -9.75 19.86 9.65
CA ASP A 144 -9.27 18.49 9.87
C ASP A 144 -8.58 17.88 8.63
N SER A 145 -8.23 18.73 7.67
CA SER A 145 -7.53 18.29 6.46
C SER A 145 -6.06 18.05 6.72
N VAL A 146 -5.54 17.00 6.11
CA VAL A 146 -4.14 16.60 6.25
C VAL A 146 -3.42 16.75 4.92
N ARG A 147 -2.22 17.33 4.95
CA ARG A 147 -1.32 17.37 3.80
C ARG A 147 0.03 16.77 4.17
N HIS A 148 0.57 15.98 3.25
CA HIS A 148 1.83 15.27 3.42
C HIS A 148 2.96 15.99 2.72
N TYR A 149 4.12 16.02 3.37
CA TYR A 149 5.36 16.59 2.81
C TYR A 149 6.49 15.58 3.01
N SER A 150 7.35 15.44 2.01
CA SER A 150 8.41 14.45 2.03
C SER A 150 9.66 14.94 1.29
N LYS A 151 10.82 14.55 1.79
CA LYS A 151 12.08 14.61 1.06
C LYS A 151 12.19 13.48 0.01
N ARG A 152 11.32 12.49 0.07
CA ARG A 152 11.20 11.39 -0.90
C ARG A 152 10.01 11.62 -1.81
N LEU A 153 9.98 10.91 -2.93
CA LEU A 153 8.88 10.97 -3.89
C LEU A 153 7.58 10.49 -3.25
N MET A 154 6.61 11.37 -3.10
CA MET A 154 5.36 11.12 -2.38
C MET A 154 4.18 11.88 -2.98
N CYS A 155 3.01 11.28 -2.93
CA CYS A 155 1.75 11.96 -3.21
C CYS A 155 1.38 12.88 -2.04
N PRO A 156 1.22 14.20 -2.24
CA PRO A 156 0.95 15.15 -1.15
C PRO A 156 -0.44 14.95 -0.54
N VAL A 157 -1.36 14.33 -1.26
CA VAL A 157 -2.76 14.11 -0.83
C VAL A 157 -2.89 12.79 -0.06
N THR A 158 -2.43 11.69 -0.65
CA THR A 158 -2.62 10.35 -0.06
C THR A 158 -1.47 9.91 0.84
N GLY A 159 -0.31 10.58 0.75
CA GLY A 159 0.90 10.16 1.43
C GLY A 159 1.53 8.87 0.87
N LEU A 160 1.00 8.35 -0.24
CA LEU A 160 1.63 7.23 -0.95
C LEU A 160 3.03 7.64 -1.40
N SER A 161 4.03 6.83 -1.09
CA SER A 161 5.42 7.10 -1.48
C SER A 161 5.97 6.00 -2.37
N TYR A 162 6.79 6.40 -3.34
CA TYR A 162 7.56 5.50 -4.18
C TYR A 162 9.04 5.59 -3.82
N ARG A 163 9.76 4.50 -4.07
CA ARG A 163 11.22 4.55 -4.10
C ARG A 163 11.69 5.42 -5.26
N GLU A 164 12.89 6.00 -5.16
CA GLU A 164 13.49 6.70 -6.30
C GLU A 164 13.54 5.75 -7.51
N PRO A 165 13.00 6.18 -8.66
CA PRO A 165 12.99 5.37 -9.86
C PRO A 165 14.41 5.05 -10.31
N ALA A 166 14.67 3.78 -10.62
CA ALA A 166 15.91 3.33 -11.17
C ALA A 166 15.64 2.52 -12.46
N PRO A 167 16.59 2.41 -13.39
CA PRO A 167 16.36 1.72 -14.66
C PRO A 167 15.81 0.29 -14.54
N HIS A 168 16.19 -0.42 -13.49
CA HIS A 168 15.69 -1.78 -13.23
C HIS A 168 14.20 -1.83 -12.85
N ASN A 169 13.61 -0.73 -12.34
CA ASN A 169 12.17 -0.66 -12.06
C ASN A 169 11.32 -0.67 -13.33
N PHE A 170 11.91 -0.31 -14.47
CA PHE A 170 11.27 -0.31 -15.79
C PHE A 170 11.66 -1.53 -16.63
N SER A 171 12.34 -2.53 -16.06
CA SER A 171 12.76 -3.72 -16.76
C SER A 171 11.86 -4.90 -16.48
N PHE A 172 11.27 -5.49 -17.52
CA PHE A 172 10.48 -6.72 -17.39
C PHE A 172 11.33 -7.94 -16.98
N ASN A 173 12.66 -7.87 -17.14
CA ASN A 173 13.62 -8.91 -16.71
C ASN A 173 14.13 -8.71 -15.27
N SER A 174 13.70 -7.62 -14.60
CA SER A 174 14.08 -7.35 -13.22
C SER A 174 12.93 -7.72 -12.27
N PRO A 175 13.19 -8.35 -11.13
CA PRO A 175 12.14 -8.61 -10.13
C PRO A 175 11.37 -7.38 -9.67
N GLN A 176 12.01 -6.20 -9.74
CA GLN A 176 11.40 -4.93 -9.34
C GLN A 176 10.50 -4.31 -10.41
N GLY A 177 10.74 -4.64 -11.70
CA GLY A 177 9.98 -4.08 -12.83
C GLY A 177 9.09 -5.11 -13.54
N ALA A 178 9.28 -6.39 -13.26
CA ALA A 178 8.51 -7.47 -13.87
C ALA A 178 7.05 -7.47 -13.39
N CYS A 179 6.14 -7.75 -14.29
CA CYS A 179 4.75 -7.96 -13.94
C CYS A 179 4.62 -9.11 -12.92
N PRO A 180 3.97 -8.89 -11.75
CA PRO A 180 3.85 -9.94 -10.72
C PRO A 180 3.07 -11.17 -11.19
N LYS A 181 2.17 -11.01 -12.18
CA LYS A 181 1.34 -12.09 -12.72
C LYS A 181 2.12 -12.97 -13.70
N CYS A 182 2.79 -12.39 -14.71
CA CYS A 182 3.52 -13.14 -15.74
C CYS A 182 5.04 -13.16 -15.52
N LYS A 183 5.54 -12.47 -14.50
CA LYS A 183 6.99 -12.37 -14.17
C LYS A 183 7.88 -11.97 -15.36
N GLY A 184 7.33 -11.10 -16.22
CA GLY A 184 8.02 -10.61 -17.41
C GLY A 184 7.83 -11.43 -18.67
N LEU A 185 7.12 -12.56 -18.61
CA LEU A 185 6.94 -13.45 -19.77
C LEU A 185 5.92 -12.96 -20.80
N GLY A 186 5.07 -11.98 -20.45
CA GLY A 186 4.00 -11.46 -21.31
C GLY A 186 2.79 -12.38 -21.43
N VAL A 187 2.92 -13.65 -21.06
CA VAL A 187 1.88 -14.67 -21.09
C VAL A 187 1.72 -15.34 -19.74
N VAL A 188 0.54 -15.82 -19.45
CA VAL A 188 0.23 -16.57 -18.24
C VAL A 188 -0.43 -17.88 -18.64
N SER A 189 0.13 -19.00 -18.19
CA SER A 189 -0.53 -20.29 -18.33
C SER A 189 -1.69 -20.37 -17.35
N GLN A 190 -2.87 -20.64 -17.84
CA GLN A 190 -4.08 -20.86 -17.05
C GLN A 190 -4.66 -22.22 -17.38
N ILE A 191 -5.33 -22.81 -16.40
CA ILE A 191 -6.12 -24.03 -16.66
C ILE A 191 -7.35 -23.62 -17.48
N ASP A 192 -7.52 -24.27 -18.62
CA ASP A 192 -8.71 -24.12 -19.44
C ASP A 192 -9.81 -25.02 -18.85
N ILE A 193 -10.74 -24.41 -18.14
CA ILE A 193 -11.80 -25.14 -17.44
C ILE A 193 -12.68 -25.91 -18.43
N ASP A 194 -12.93 -25.38 -19.63
CA ASP A 194 -13.75 -26.07 -20.64
C ASP A 194 -13.04 -27.31 -21.19
N LYS A 195 -11.72 -27.37 -21.14
CA LYS A 195 -10.97 -28.60 -21.44
C LYS A 195 -10.90 -29.56 -20.27
N VAL A 196 -10.94 -29.04 -19.04
CA VAL A 196 -11.01 -29.91 -17.85
C VAL A 196 -12.38 -30.50 -17.66
N ILE A 197 -13.43 -29.75 -17.92
CA ILE A 197 -14.86 -30.15 -17.83
C ILE A 197 -15.53 -29.87 -19.17
N PRO A 198 -15.28 -30.72 -20.19
CA PRO A 198 -15.79 -30.49 -21.54
C PRO A 198 -17.28 -30.70 -21.65
N ASP A 199 -17.87 -31.48 -20.76
CA ASP A 199 -19.31 -31.77 -20.74
C ASP A 199 -19.85 -31.63 -19.31
N ARG A 200 -20.56 -30.54 -19.08
CA ARG A 200 -21.18 -30.23 -17.78
C ARG A 200 -22.45 -31.00 -17.49
N GLU A 201 -23.02 -31.72 -18.48
CA GLU A 201 -24.14 -32.65 -18.30
C GLU A 201 -23.69 -33.93 -17.55
N LEU A 202 -22.41 -34.26 -17.63
CA LEU A 202 -21.86 -35.40 -16.91
C LEU A 202 -21.68 -35.06 -15.43
N SER A 203 -21.83 -36.10 -14.61
CA SER A 203 -21.42 -36.07 -13.20
C SER A 203 -19.93 -36.36 -13.06
N ILE A 204 -19.33 -36.00 -11.90
CA ILE A 204 -17.94 -36.32 -11.60
C ILE A 204 -17.72 -37.84 -11.60
N ALA A 205 -18.69 -38.61 -11.10
CA ALA A 205 -18.66 -40.09 -11.19
C ALA A 205 -18.69 -40.59 -12.65
N GLY A 206 -19.40 -39.87 -13.52
CA GLY A 206 -19.49 -40.16 -14.93
C GLY A 206 -18.28 -39.78 -15.77
N GLY A 207 -17.32 -39.04 -15.17
CA GLY A 207 -16.11 -38.60 -15.84
C GLY A 207 -16.14 -37.16 -16.32
N ALA A 208 -16.98 -36.31 -15.76
CA ALA A 208 -17.05 -34.89 -16.09
C ALA A 208 -15.69 -34.18 -16.05
N ILE A 209 -14.83 -34.57 -15.11
CA ILE A 209 -13.45 -34.05 -15.00
C ILE A 209 -12.57 -34.94 -15.89
N ALA A 210 -12.37 -34.52 -17.15
CA ALA A 210 -11.68 -35.31 -18.16
C ALA A 210 -10.28 -35.84 -17.72
N PRO A 211 -9.41 -35.08 -17.04
CA PRO A 211 -8.12 -35.57 -16.56
C PRO A 211 -8.22 -36.69 -15.51
N LEU A 212 -9.30 -36.77 -14.75
CA LEU A 212 -9.50 -37.78 -13.72
C LEU A 212 -10.20 -39.03 -14.23
N GLY A 213 -11.01 -38.85 -15.30
CA GLY A 213 -11.85 -39.92 -15.83
C GLY A 213 -13.01 -40.30 -14.92
N LYS A 214 -13.59 -41.49 -15.13
CA LYS A 214 -14.66 -42.00 -14.26
C LYS A 214 -14.21 -42.28 -12.85
N ALA A 215 -15.13 -42.09 -11.89
CA ALA A 215 -14.82 -42.28 -10.48
C ALA A 215 -14.31 -43.71 -10.20
N LYS A 216 -13.28 -43.78 -9.39
CA LYS A 216 -12.63 -44.99 -8.90
C LYS A 216 -12.28 -44.86 -7.43
N ASN A 217 -12.00 -45.95 -6.78
CA ASN A 217 -11.61 -45.97 -5.37
C ASN A 217 -10.19 -45.39 -5.23
N SER A 218 -10.10 -44.07 -5.02
CA SER A 218 -8.81 -43.38 -4.82
C SER A 218 -9.00 -42.16 -3.93
N MET A 219 -7.90 -41.73 -3.32
CA MET A 219 -7.89 -40.61 -2.35
C MET A 219 -8.50 -39.32 -2.93
N ILE A 220 -8.25 -39.02 -4.21
CA ILE A 220 -8.76 -37.82 -4.84
C ILE A 220 -10.29 -37.78 -4.89
N PHE A 221 -10.93 -38.91 -5.21
CA PHE A 221 -12.38 -38.98 -5.24
C PHE A 221 -13.00 -38.95 -3.85
N TRP A 222 -12.31 -39.44 -2.81
CA TRP A 222 -12.72 -39.27 -1.41
C TRP A 222 -12.68 -37.81 -0.98
N GLN A 223 -11.60 -37.09 -1.37
CA GLN A 223 -11.49 -35.66 -1.09
C GLN A 223 -12.57 -34.85 -1.80
N ILE A 224 -12.85 -35.16 -3.07
CA ILE A 224 -13.93 -34.51 -3.81
C ILE A 224 -15.29 -34.82 -3.17
N THR A 225 -15.54 -36.04 -2.70
CA THR A 225 -16.78 -36.38 -2.01
C THR A 225 -16.95 -35.53 -0.74
N ALA A 226 -15.92 -35.44 0.10
CA ALA A 226 -15.95 -34.62 1.31
C ALA A 226 -16.13 -33.11 1.02
N LEU A 227 -15.64 -32.64 -0.14
CA LEU A 227 -15.86 -31.27 -0.58
C LEU A 227 -17.31 -31.04 -1.00
N LEU A 228 -17.88 -31.97 -1.81
CA LEU A 228 -19.25 -31.88 -2.30
C LEU A 228 -20.31 -31.96 -1.21
N GLU A 229 -20.03 -32.65 -0.11
CA GLU A 229 -20.90 -32.68 1.08
C GLU A 229 -21.21 -31.29 1.63
N LYS A 230 -20.28 -30.35 1.52
CA LYS A 230 -20.49 -28.95 1.93
C LYS A 230 -21.53 -28.21 1.08
N TYR A 231 -21.78 -28.70 -0.11
CA TYR A 231 -22.71 -28.15 -1.10
C TYR A 231 -23.97 -29.02 -1.25
N GLU A 232 -24.20 -29.95 -0.32
CA GLU A 232 -25.33 -30.92 -0.38
C GLU A 232 -25.37 -31.71 -1.69
N ALA A 233 -24.22 -31.94 -2.33
CA ALA A 233 -24.07 -32.60 -3.60
C ALA A 233 -23.29 -33.94 -3.45
N THR A 234 -23.34 -34.77 -4.49
CA THR A 234 -22.64 -36.05 -4.55
C THR A 234 -21.84 -36.18 -5.84
N LEU A 235 -20.95 -37.17 -5.92
CA LEU A 235 -20.21 -37.48 -7.13
C LEU A 235 -21.14 -37.80 -8.35
N LYS A 236 -22.42 -38.12 -8.12
CA LYS A 236 -23.40 -38.42 -9.18
C LYS A 236 -24.18 -37.19 -9.64
N THR A 237 -24.04 -36.04 -8.94
CA THR A 237 -24.68 -34.79 -9.32
C THR A 237 -24.04 -34.25 -10.61
N PRO A 238 -24.81 -33.92 -11.68
CA PRO A 238 -24.25 -33.26 -12.85
C PRO A 238 -23.55 -31.97 -12.52
N VAL A 239 -22.43 -31.68 -13.21
CA VAL A 239 -21.63 -30.47 -12.89
C VAL A 239 -22.42 -29.19 -13.07
N LYS A 240 -23.36 -29.14 -14.05
CA LYS A 240 -24.25 -27.97 -14.27
C LYS A 240 -25.16 -27.64 -13.08
N GLU A 241 -25.44 -28.62 -12.22
CA GLU A 241 -26.30 -28.46 -11.02
C GLU A 241 -25.50 -28.04 -9.77
N LEU A 242 -24.19 -28.07 -9.86
CA LEU A 242 -23.34 -27.60 -8.76
C LEU A 242 -23.35 -26.07 -8.69
N PRO A 243 -23.28 -25.49 -7.47
CA PRO A 243 -23.06 -24.05 -7.31
C PRO A 243 -21.76 -23.61 -7.97
N GLU A 244 -21.70 -22.34 -8.40
CA GLU A 244 -20.52 -21.78 -9.08
C GLU A 244 -19.26 -21.82 -8.18
N ASP A 245 -19.44 -21.80 -6.86
CA ASP A 245 -18.36 -21.86 -5.85
C ASP A 245 -17.89 -23.29 -5.56
N ALA A 246 -18.55 -24.32 -6.08
CA ALA A 246 -18.19 -25.72 -5.85
C ALA A 246 -17.16 -26.22 -6.85
#